data_e5e85822da5eec4cc36902cb225d654d
#
_entry.id   e5e85822da5eec4cc36902cb225d654d
#
_cell.length_a   1.000
_cell.length_b   1.000
_cell.length_c   1.000
_cell.angle_alpha   90.00
_cell.angle_beta   90.00
_cell.angle_gamma   90.00
#
_symmetry.space_group_name_H-M   'P 1'
#
loop_
_entity.id
_entity.type
_entity.pdbx_description
1 polymer ?
#
loop_
_entity_poly.entity_id
_entity_poly.type
_entity_poly.pdbx_seq_one_letter_code
_entity_poly.pdbx_strand_id
1 'polypeptide(L)'
;MKDYRTRRNAFLSIIIILAAVCGFITWKVAAVGPDYVTAADLTVQQWFLGIRNSFLNVAVTLLTHTTDTITIVILCALLILSPIPGRLKYGLPVTLTALGDMAVYKTMKHIFLRQRPDVMYHLVEQGGYSFPSGHSATSVAVYGLLFYLIRKHCKNPLAKNILSGICLFLAVGVGPSRLYVGVHWFTDVLAGWCIGGIAALTAIVILEKLEERHESV
;
A
#
# COMPACT_ATOMS: atom_id res chain seq x y z
N MET A 1 -26.74 7.44 -12.53
CA MET A 1 -27.03 7.54 -11.06
C MET A 1 -27.08 6.18 -10.34
N LYS A 2 -27.88 5.18 -10.76
CA LYS A 2 -27.93 3.86 -10.08
C LYS A 2 -26.57 3.17 -9.98
N ASP A 3 -25.76 3.18 -11.04
CA ASP A 3 -24.46 2.48 -11.12
C ASP A 3 -23.40 3.09 -10.16
N TYR A 4 -23.30 4.42 -10.07
CA TYR A 4 -22.41 5.11 -9.12
C TYR A 4 -22.74 4.78 -7.65
N ARG A 5 -24.03 4.77 -7.30
CA ARG A 5 -24.46 4.46 -5.93
C ARG A 5 -24.12 3.02 -5.54
N THR A 6 -24.30 2.08 -6.47
CA THR A 6 -23.98 0.65 -6.23
C THR A 6 -22.47 0.45 -6.05
N ARG A 7 -21.64 1.03 -6.91
CA ARG A 7 -20.17 0.96 -6.79
C ARG A 7 -19.66 1.60 -5.50
N ARG A 8 -20.17 2.79 -5.17
CA ARG A 8 -19.81 3.47 -3.92
C ARG A 8 -20.15 2.64 -2.70
N ASN A 9 -21.33 2.04 -2.66
CA ASN A 9 -21.71 1.17 -1.54
C ASN A 9 -20.80 -0.06 -1.44
N ALA A 10 -20.41 -0.65 -2.56
CA ALA A 10 -19.43 -1.74 -2.57
C ALA A 10 -18.05 -1.29 -2.02
N PHE A 11 -17.54 -0.14 -2.43
CA PHE A 11 -16.28 0.40 -1.90
C PHE A 11 -16.37 0.69 -0.40
N LEU A 12 -17.47 1.28 0.07
CA LEU A 12 -17.69 1.52 1.49
C LEU A 12 -17.76 0.21 2.30
N SER A 13 -18.40 -0.82 1.78
CA SER A 13 -18.42 -2.15 2.41
C SER A 13 -17.01 -2.74 2.53
N ILE A 14 -16.19 -2.63 1.47
CA ILE A 14 -14.80 -3.10 1.49
C ILE A 14 -13.98 -2.30 2.52
N ILE A 15 -14.15 -0.98 2.58
CA ILE A 15 -13.48 -0.13 3.59
C ILE A 15 -13.83 -0.60 5.00
N ILE A 16 -15.10 -0.90 5.28
CA ILE A 16 -15.53 -1.38 6.60
C ILE A 16 -14.86 -2.72 6.93
N ILE A 17 -14.81 -3.65 5.98
CA ILE A 17 -14.14 -4.95 6.17
C ILE A 17 -12.64 -4.76 6.45
N LEU A 18 -11.96 -3.94 5.65
CA LEU A 18 -10.54 -3.65 5.84
C LEU A 18 -10.28 -2.97 7.19
N ALA A 19 -11.15 -2.05 7.60
CA ALA A 19 -11.07 -1.40 8.90
C ALA A 19 -11.27 -2.38 10.05
N ALA A 20 -12.20 -3.32 9.93
CA ALA A 20 -12.43 -4.37 10.93
C ALA A 20 -11.22 -5.31 11.06
N VAL A 21 -10.64 -5.76 9.93
CA VAL A 21 -9.44 -6.61 9.92
C VAL A 21 -8.24 -5.85 10.50
N CYS A 22 -8.01 -4.61 10.06
CA CYS A 22 -6.93 -3.77 10.59
C CYS A 22 -7.11 -3.53 12.09
N GLY A 23 -8.33 -3.20 12.54
CA GLY A 23 -8.67 -2.98 13.93
C GLY A 23 -8.42 -4.21 14.80
N PHE A 24 -8.77 -5.41 14.31
CA PHE A 24 -8.50 -6.67 15.00
C PHE A 24 -6.99 -6.92 15.17
N ILE A 25 -6.19 -6.76 14.10
CA ILE A 25 -4.74 -6.93 14.16
C ILE A 25 -4.14 -5.91 15.12
N THR A 26 -4.54 -4.65 15.01
CA THR A 26 -4.08 -3.54 15.85
C THR A 26 -4.40 -3.78 17.32
N TRP A 27 -5.62 -4.26 17.61
CA TRP A 27 -6.01 -4.63 18.97
C TRP A 27 -5.12 -5.74 19.53
N LYS A 28 -4.80 -6.79 18.76
CA LYS A 28 -3.88 -7.85 19.18
C LYS A 28 -2.49 -7.33 19.49
N VAL A 29 -1.94 -6.46 18.63
CA VAL A 29 -0.63 -5.82 18.86
C VAL A 29 -0.67 -4.96 20.12
N ALA A 30 -1.72 -4.17 20.32
CA ALA A 30 -1.87 -3.33 21.50
C ALA A 30 -2.01 -4.13 22.81
N ALA A 31 -2.74 -5.24 22.76
CA ALA A 31 -3.01 -6.06 23.95
C ALA A 31 -1.77 -6.82 24.46
N VAL A 32 -0.83 -7.18 23.57
CA VAL A 32 0.38 -7.94 23.93
C VAL A 32 1.61 -7.03 24.06
N GLY A 33 1.65 -5.93 23.29
CA GLY A 33 2.73 -4.95 23.32
C GLY A 33 3.80 -5.14 22.25
N PRO A 34 4.98 -4.48 22.45
CA PRO A 34 6.02 -4.37 21.42
C PRO A 34 6.58 -5.70 20.90
N ASP A 35 6.58 -6.73 21.73
CA ASP A 35 7.15 -8.06 21.39
C ASP A 35 6.11 -9.03 20.82
N TYR A 36 4.93 -8.51 20.39
CA TYR A 36 3.89 -9.34 19.80
C TYR A 36 4.36 -10.02 18.52
N VAL A 37 4.40 -11.35 18.55
CA VAL A 37 4.70 -12.21 17.40
C VAL A 37 3.74 -13.39 17.41
N THR A 38 3.14 -13.72 16.27
CA THR A 38 2.21 -14.84 16.13
C THR A 38 2.91 -16.08 15.57
N ALA A 39 2.30 -17.26 15.74
CA ALA A 39 2.78 -18.47 15.07
C ALA A 39 2.78 -18.31 13.54
N ALA A 40 1.80 -17.59 12.98
CA ALA A 40 1.75 -17.26 11.55
C ALA A 40 2.93 -16.37 11.12
N ASP A 41 3.30 -15.36 11.93
CA ASP A 41 4.47 -14.50 11.65
C ASP A 41 5.75 -15.34 11.54
N LEU A 42 5.96 -16.25 12.48
CA LEU A 42 7.14 -17.13 12.50
C LEU A 42 7.15 -18.12 11.34
N THR A 43 6.00 -18.77 11.05
CA THR A 43 5.90 -19.74 9.96
C THR A 43 6.17 -19.09 8.61
N VAL A 44 5.58 -17.92 8.37
CA VAL A 44 5.77 -17.17 7.12
C VAL A 44 7.21 -16.67 7.00
N GLN A 45 7.80 -16.18 8.08
CA GLN A 45 9.22 -15.78 8.09
C GLN A 45 10.13 -16.95 7.72
N GLN A 46 9.97 -18.10 8.37
CA GLN A 46 10.79 -19.29 8.10
C GLN A 46 10.65 -19.75 6.65
N TRP A 47 9.44 -19.71 6.09
CA TRP A 47 9.20 -20.05 4.69
C TRP A 47 9.96 -19.13 3.74
N PHE A 48 9.89 -17.81 3.96
CA PHE A 48 10.64 -16.85 3.13
C PHE A 48 12.16 -17.01 3.27
N LEU A 49 12.66 -17.28 4.46
CA LEU A 49 14.09 -17.55 4.67
C LEU A 49 14.54 -18.80 3.90
N GLY A 50 13.71 -19.85 3.86
CA GLY A 50 14.01 -21.11 3.19
C GLY A 50 14.09 -21.03 1.65
N ILE A 51 13.43 -20.05 1.03
CA ILE A 51 13.44 -19.89 -0.44
C ILE A 51 14.48 -18.88 -0.95
N ARG A 52 15.29 -18.29 -0.06
CA ARG A 52 16.29 -17.29 -0.43
C ARG A 52 17.38 -17.87 -1.33
N ASN A 53 17.72 -17.11 -2.37
CA ASN A 53 18.87 -17.37 -3.23
C ASN A 53 19.36 -16.05 -3.85
N SER A 54 20.57 -16.06 -4.42
CA SER A 54 21.23 -14.84 -4.93
C SER A 54 20.41 -14.08 -5.98
N PHE A 55 19.73 -14.79 -6.88
CA PHE A 55 18.89 -14.17 -7.91
C PHE A 55 17.66 -13.48 -7.28
N LEU A 56 16.91 -14.18 -6.43
CA LEU A 56 15.74 -13.64 -5.75
C LEU A 56 16.12 -12.51 -4.78
N ASN A 57 17.27 -12.59 -4.12
CA ASN A 57 17.74 -11.51 -3.25
C ASN A 57 17.83 -10.18 -4.01
N VAL A 58 18.42 -10.18 -5.21
CA VAL A 58 18.52 -8.97 -6.05
C VAL A 58 17.14 -8.53 -6.54
N ALA A 59 16.36 -9.45 -7.14
CA ALA A 59 15.07 -9.12 -7.73
C ALA A 59 14.08 -8.57 -6.70
N VAL A 60 14.01 -9.18 -5.52
CA VAL A 60 13.09 -8.77 -4.45
C VAL A 60 13.57 -7.48 -3.77
N THR A 61 14.88 -7.28 -3.64
CA THR A 61 15.43 -6.02 -3.15
C THR A 61 15.11 -4.86 -4.10
N LEU A 62 15.22 -5.04 -5.41
CA LEU A 62 14.80 -4.04 -6.38
C LEU A 62 13.29 -3.76 -6.29
N LEU A 63 12.48 -4.79 -6.16
CA LEU A 63 11.02 -4.65 -6.00
C LEU A 63 10.65 -3.84 -4.76
N THR A 64 11.29 -4.12 -3.62
CA THR A 64 10.96 -3.41 -2.38
C THR A 64 11.28 -1.91 -2.44
N HIS A 65 12.32 -1.51 -3.18
CA HIS A 65 12.70 -0.09 -3.36
C HIS A 65 11.70 0.72 -4.19
N THR A 66 10.77 0.09 -4.90
CA THR A 66 9.73 0.82 -5.65
C THR A 66 8.78 1.65 -4.77
N THR A 67 8.76 1.40 -3.46
CA THR A 67 7.95 2.14 -2.48
C THR A 67 8.77 2.83 -1.41
N ASP A 68 10.06 3.00 -1.61
CA ASP A 68 10.86 3.88 -0.76
C ASP A 68 10.33 5.31 -0.83
N THR A 69 10.48 6.05 0.25
CA THR A 69 9.99 7.44 0.33
C THR A 69 10.48 8.29 -0.83
N ILE A 70 11.75 8.17 -1.21
CA ILE A 70 12.34 8.93 -2.32
C ILE A 70 11.66 8.53 -3.64
N THR A 71 11.47 7.25 -3.89
CA THR A 71 10.82 6.74 -5.12
C THR A 71 9.39 7.27 -5.26
N ILE A 72 8.62 7.26 -4.16
CA ILE A 72 7.26 7.79 -4.16
C ILE A 72 7.24 9.31 -4.34
N VAL A 73 8.16 10.05 -3.73
CA VAL A 73 8.28 11.50 -3.93
C VAL A 73 8.58 11.82 -5.40
N ILE A 74 9.54 11.10 -6.02
CA ILE A 74 9.85 11.26 -7.45
C ILE A 74 8.63 10.93 -8.32
N LEU A 75 7.92 9.83 -8.04
CA LEU A 75 6.71 9.47 -8.76
C LEU A 75 5.63 10.56 -8.67
N CYS A 76 5.36 11.07 -7.48
CA CYS A 76 4.41 12.16 -7.27
C CYS A 76 4.82 13.43 -8.00
N ALA A 77 6.10 13.80 -7.94
CA ALA A 77 6.64 14.96 -8.66
C ALA A 77 6.49 14.79 -10.17
N LEU A 78 6.84 13.63 -10.73
CA LEU A 78 6.66 13.33 -12.16
C LEU A 78 5.19 13.43 -12.58
N LEU A 79 4.25 12.91 -11.77
CA LEU A 79 2.82 13.01 -12.06
C LEU A 79 2.32 14.47 -12.05
N ILE A 80 2.80 15.31 -11.13
CA ILE A 80 2.39 16.71 -11.00
C ILE A 80 3.07 17.59 -12.08
N LEU A 81 4.34 17.35 -12.37
CA LEU A 81 5.13 18.17 -13.29
C LEU A 81 5.06 17.71 -14.74
N SER A 82 4.44 16.54 -15.03
CA SER A 82 4.35 15.98 -16.38
C SER A 82 3.68 16.98 -17.34
N PRO A 83 4.06 17.00 -18.64
CA PRO A 83 3.42 17.86 -19.63
C PRO A 83 2.01 17.40 -20.05
N ILE A 84 1.49 16.35 -19.43
CA ILE A 84 0.19 15.75 -19.78
C ILE A 84 -0.93 16.71 -19.40
N PRO A 85 -1.86 17.06 -20.31
CA PRO A 85 -3.04 17.85 -19.98
C PRO A 85 -3.85 17.22 -18.86
N GLY A 86 -4.27 18.03 -17.90
CA GLY A 86 -5.02 17.53 -16.73
C GLY A 86 -4.19 16.78 -15.69
N ARG A 87 -2.85 16.87 -15.73
CA ARG A 87 -1.93 16.21 -14.80
C ARG A 87 -2.30 16.35 -13.32
N LEU A 88 -2.78 17.52 -12.92
CA LEU A 88 -3.17 17.76 -11.53
C LEU A 88 -4.39 16.94 -11.12
N LYS A 89 -5.29 16.61 -12.06
CA LYS A 89 -6.43 15.71 -11.80
C LYS A 89 -5.97 14.31 -11.39
N TYR A 90 -4.77 13.90 -11.80
CA TYR A 90 -4.22 12.58 -11.49
C TYR A 90 -3.14 12.64 -10.41
N GLY A 91 -2.21 13.56 -10.53
CA GLY A 91 -1.06 13.68 -9.63
C GLY A 91 -1.43 14.13 -8.23
N LEU A 92 -2.34 15.10 -8.09
CA LEU A 92 -2.74 15.63 -6.78
C LEU A 92 -3.43 14.57 -5.90
N PRO A 93 -4.45 13.82 -6.38
CA PRO A 93 -5.05 12.75 -5.59
C PRO A 93 -4.05 11.68 -5.15
N VAL A 94 -3.12 11.26 -6.04
CA VAL A 94 -2.09 10.28 -5.71
C VAL A 94 -1.16 10.82 -4.62
N THR A 95 -0.72 12.07 -4.74
CA THR A 95 0.15 12.72 -3.74
C THR A 95 -0.54 12.86 -2.38
N LEU A 96 -1.78 13.34 -2.37
CA LEU A 96 -2.55 13.48 -1.13
C LEU A 96 -2.81 12.12 -0.45
N THR A 97 -3.09 11.10 -1.25
CA THR A 97 -3.28 9.72 -0.73
C THR A 97 -1.98 9.18 -0.13
N ALA A 98 -0.84 9.38 -0.79
CA ALA A 98 0.47 8.97 -0.28
C ALA A 98 0.84 9.69 1.02
N LEU A 99 0.58 11.00 1.11
CA LEU A 99 0.83 11.79 2.32
C LEU A 99 -0.07 11.38 3.48
N GLY A 100 -1.36 11.17 3.22
CA GLY A 100 -2.33 10.71 4.23
C GLY A 100 -1.98 9.31 4.76
N ASP A 101 -1.68 8.36 3.87
CA ASP A 101 -1.23 7.02 4.20
C ASP A 101 0.05 7.06 5.06
N MET A 102 1.03 7.87 4.64
CA MET A 102 2.29 8.05 5.38
C MET A 102 2.06 8.60 6.79
N ALA A 103 1.18 9.58 6.95
CA ALA A 103 0.84 10.13 8.26
C ALA A 103 0.24 9.06 9.17
N VAL A 104 -0.68 8.23 8.66
CA VAL A 104 -1.33 7.16 9.42
C VAL A 104 -0.30 6.11 9.87
N TYR A 105 0.44 5.49 8.94
CA TYR A 105 1.34 4.41 9.33
C TYR A 105 2.51 4.88 10.21
N LYS A 106 3.03 6.10 10.00
CA LYS A 106 4.08 6.67 10.87
C LYS A 106 3.56 6.89 12.30
N THR A 107 2.38 7.47 12.44
CA THR A 107 1.74 7.65 13.75
C THR A 107 1.56 6.31 14.47
N MET A 108 1.03 5.30 13.77
CA MET A 108 0.85 3.97 14.34
C MET A 108 2.18 3.34 14.78
N LYS A 109 3.28 3.50 14.02
CA LYS A 109 4.61 3.02 14.42
C LYS A 109 5.05 3.57 15.77
N HIS A 110 4.83 4.85 16.01
CA HIS A 110 5.19 5.50 17.28
C HIS A 110 4.24 5.18 18.43
N ILE A 111 3.02 4.72 18.15
CA ILE A 111 2.07 4.27 19.18
C ILE A 111 2.38 2.83 19.62
N PHE A 112 2.60 1.92 18.65
CA PHE A 112 2.69 0.48 18.95
C PHE A 112 4.10 -0.01 19.26
N LEU A 113 5.14 0.69 18.79
CA LEU A 113 6.56 0.44 19.09
C LEU A 113 7.02 -1.01 18.84
N ARG A 114 6.30 -1.75 17.97
CA ARG A 114 6.53 -3.18 17.72
C ARG A 114 7.93 -3.44 17.19
N GLN A 115 8.63 -4.41 17.80
CA GLN A 115 9.97 -4.80 17.37
C GLN A 115 9.94 -5.52 16.02
N ARG A 116 11.01 -5.33 15.23
CA ARG A 116 11.22 -6.01 13.96
C ARG A 116 11.69 -7.44 14.16
N PRO A 117 11.62 -8.30 13.11
CA PRO A 117 12.44 -9.52 13.08
C PRO A 117 13.92 -9.21 13.35
N ASP A 118 14.66 -10.22 13.81
CA ASP A 118 16.09 -10.09 14.12
C ASP A 118 16.87 -9.55 12.90
N VAL A 119 17.78 -8.60 13.16
CA VAL A 119 18.61 -7.93 12.17
C VAL A 119 19.45 -8.93 11.34
N MET A 120 19.79 -10.09 11.90
CA MET A 120 20.50 -11.15 11.17
C MET A 120 19.74 -11.65 9.94
N TYR A 121 18.42 -11.45 9.88
CA TYR A 121 17.57 -11.84 8.74
C TYR A 121 17.41 -10.73 7.72
N HIS A 122 17.89 -9.51 7.97
CA HIS A 122 17.66 -8.37 7.10
C HIS A 122 18.57 -8.43 5.86
N LEU A 123 17.96 -8.33 4.67
CA LEU A 123 18.70 -8.14 3.40
C LEU A 123 18.84 -6.67 3.02
N VAL A 124 18.14 -5.77 3.72
CA VAL A 124 18.17 -4.32 3.55
C VAL A 124 18.24 -3.63 4.90
N GLU A 125 18.88 -2.48 4.97
CA GLU A 125 18.88 -1.66 6.18
C GLU A 125 17.48 -1.07 6.43
N GLN A 126 16.95 -1.27 7.63
CA GLN A 126 15.65 -0.76 7.99
C GLN A 126 15.57 -0.41 9.48
N GLY A 127 15.53 0.86 9.78
CA GLY A 127 15.36 1.36 11.14
C GLY A 127 13.91 1.52 11.58
N GLY A 128 13.75 1.91 12.85
CA GLY A 128 12.46 2.20 13.46
C GLY A 128 11.58 0.97 13.70
N TYR A 129 10.32 1.20 14.03
CA TYR A 129 9.37 0.16 14.45
C TYR A 129 8.76 -0.61 13.29
N SER A 130 8.30 -1.84 13.59
CA SER A 130 7.81 -2.79 12.58
C SER A 130 6.37 -2.48 12.15
N PHE A 131 5.45 -2.27 13.09
CA PHE A 131 4.00 -2.23 12.84
C PHE A 131 3.46 -0.82 12.62
N PRO A 132 2.64 -0.64 11.61
CA PRO A 132 2.40 -1.48 10.44
C PRO A 132 3.50 -1.31 9.37
N SER A 133 3.50 -2.17 8.33
CA SER A 133 4.43 -2.04 7.21
C SER A 133 4.07 -0.85 6.32
N GLY A 134 4.91 0.21 6.36
CA GLY A 134 4.71 1.41 5.53
C GLY A 134 4.84 1.14 4.03
N HIS A 135 5.81 0.31 3.59
CA HIS A 135 5.95 -0.08 2.19
C HIS A 135 4.70 -0.80 1.67
N SER A 136 4.14 -1.73 2.47
CA SER A 136 2.90 -2.44 2.11
C SER A 136 1.69 -1.50 2.07
N ALA A 137 1.61 -0.53 2.97
CA ALA A 137 0.55 0.47 2.97
C ALA A 137 0.65 1.38 1.74
N THR A 138 1.81 1.99 1.52
CA THR A 138 2.04 2.89 0.40
C THR A 138 1.91 2.20 -0.96
N SER A 139 2.32 0.93 -1.09
CA SER A 139 2.15 0.19 -2.34
C SER A 139 0.68 0.08 -2.75
N VAL A 140 -0.19 -0.30 -1.83
CA VAL A 140 -1.63 -0.42 -2.11
C VAL A 140 -2.28 0.95 -2.27
N ALA A 141 -1.92 1.93 -1.43
CA ALA A 141 -2.47 3.28 -1.51
C ALA A 141 -2.17 3.95 -2.86
N VAL A 142 -0.90 3.95 -3.27
CA VAL A 142 -0.44 4.66 -4.47
C VAL A 142 -0.74 3.85 -5.74
N TYR A 143 -0.25 2.60 -5.81
CA TYR A 143 -0.42 1.80 -7.02
C TYR A 143 -1.86 1.30 -7.19
N GLY A 144 -2.63 1.10 -6.10
CA GLY A 144 -4.05 0.80 -6.16
C GLY A 144 -4.87 1.98 -6.73
N LEU A 145 -4.58 3.20 -6.29
CA LEU A 145 -5.21 4.40 -6.86
C LEU A 145 -4.79 4.63 -8.32
N LEU A 146 -3.51 4.45 -8.65
CA LEU A 146 -3.02 4.54 -10.04
C LEU A 146 -3.68 3.50 -10.93
N PHE A 147 -3.83 2.26 -10.47
CA PHE A 147 -4.57 1.22 -11.18
C PHE A 147 -5.98 1.70 -11.56
N TYR A 148 -6.72 2.24 -10.58
CA TYR A 148 -8.07 2.78 -10.83
C TYR A 148 -8.06 3.90 -11.86
N LEU A 149 -7.16 4.88 -11.72
CA LEU A 149 -7.06 6.03 -12.63
C LEU A 149 -6.69 5.61 -14.06
N ILE A 150 -5.78 4.66 -14.22
CA ILE A 150 -5.38 4.10 -15.51
C ILE A 150 -6.57 3.36 -16.15
N ARG A 151 -7.25 2.50 -15.39
CA ARG A 151 -8.44 1.76 -15.88
C ARG A 151 -9.55 2.68 -16.35
N LYS A 152 -9.71 3.81 -15.67
CA LYS A 152 -10.76 4.79 -15.97
C LYS A 152 -10.42 5.72 -17.12
N HIS A 153 -9.19 6.21 -17.20
CA HIS A 153 -8.85 7.33 -18.10
C HIS A 153 -7.93 6.96 -19.28
N CYS A 154 -7.19 5.85 -19.22
CA CYS A 154 -6.32 5.44 -20.32
C CYS A 154 -7.16 4.92 -21.50
N LYS A 155 -7.03 5.56 -22.66
CA LYS A 155 -7.79 5.21 -23.88
C LYS A 155 -7.15 4.09 -24.67
N ASN A 156 -5.81 4.00 -24.68
CA ASN A 156 -5.10 2.94 -25.40
C ASN A 156 -5.25 1.60 -24.66
N PRO A 157 -5.85 0.56 -25.27
CA PRO A 157 -6.14 -0.69 -24.57
C PRO A 157 -4.87 -1.47 -24.18
N LEU A 158 -3.82 -1.43 -25.01
CA LEU A 158 -2.56 -2.10 -24.71
C LEU A 158 -1.85 -1.44 -23.51
N ALA A 159 -1.68 -0.12 -23.57
CA ALA A 159 -1.08 0.65 -22.47
C ALA A 159 -1.90 0.49 -21.18
N LYS A 160 -3.24 0.55 -21.25
CA LYS A 160 -4.15 0.32 -20.13
C LYS A 160 -3.88 -1.02 -19.44
N ASN A 161 -3.79 -2.11 -20.20
CA ASN A 161 -3.60 -3.44 -19.65
C ASN A 161 -2.20 -3.62 -19.05
N ILE A 162 -1.16 -3.17 -19.76
CA ILE A 162 0.23 -3.26 -19.28
C ILE A 162 0.40 -2.45 -17.99
N LEU A 163 0.03 -1.16 -18.01
CA LEU A 163 0.21 -0.28 -16.84
C LEU A 163 -0.65 -0.72 -15.64
N SER A 164 -1.88 -1.18 -15.89
CA SER A 164 -2.72 -1.74 -14.83
C SER A 164 -2.11 -3.00 -14.23
N GLY A 165 -1.55 -3.90 -15.06
CA GLY A 165 -0.86 -5.09 -14.61
C GLY A 165 0.36 -4.77 -13.74
N ILE A 166 1.16 -3.79 -14.15
CA ILE A 166 2.31 -3.30 -13.37
C ILE A 166 1.84 -2.73 -12.03
N CYS A 167 0.83 -1.87 -12.02
CA CYS A 167 0.30 -1.30 -10.78
C CYS A 167 -0.23 -2.38 -9.84
N LEU A 168 -0.97 -3.36 -10.34
CA LEU A 168 -1.47 -4.46 -9.53
C LEU A 168 -0.33 -5.32 -8.95
N PHE A 169 0.67 -5.64 -9.77
CA PHE A 169 1.86 -6.37 -9.34
C PHE A 169 2.61 -5.63 -8.24
N LEU A 170 2.82 -4.31 -8.37
CA LEU A 170 3.49 -3.50 -7.36
C LEU A 170 2.66 -3.37 -6.08
N ALA A 171 1.34 -3.13 -6.20
CA ALA A 171 0.44 -3.01 -5.06
C ALA A 171 0.47 -4.26 -4.17
N VAL A 172 0.46 -5.45 -4.78
CA VAL A 172 0.42 -6.72 -4.04
C VAL A 172 1.83 -7.25 -3.74
N GLY A 173 2.77 -7.16 -4.69
CA GLY A 173 4.09 -7.79 -4.61
C GLY A 173 5.05 -7.16 -3.59
N VAL A 174 4.89 -5.86 -3.31
CA VAL A 174 5.75 -5.18 -2.31
C VAL A 174 5.55 -5.74 -0.90
N GLY A 175 4.33 -6.14 -0.51
CA GLY A 175 4.10 -6.75 0.81
C GLY A 175 4.96 -7.99 1.05
N PRO A 176 4.86 -9.06 0.21
CA PRO A 176 5.74 -10.23 0.28
C PRO A 176 7.23 -9.90 0.21
N SER A 177 7.63 -8.88 -0.55
CA SER A 177 9.03 -8.47 -0.59
C SER A 177 9.56 -8.06 0.78
N ARG A 178 8.73 -7.41 1.64
CA ARG A 178 9.13 -7.02 3.00
C ARG A 178 9.34 -8.21 3.92
N LEU A 179 8.59 -9.29 3.71
CA LEU A 179 8.76 -10.57 4.41
C LEU A 179 10.03 -11.27 3.93
N TYR A 180 10.25 -11.30 2.62
CA TYR A 180 11.44 -11.90 2.01
C TYR A 180 12.73 -11.21 2.48
N VAL A 181 12.78 -9.87 2.47
CA VAL A 181 13.96 -9.14 2.95
C VAL A 181 14.10 -9.16 4.49
N GLY A 182 13.14 -9.74 5.21
CA GLY A 182 13.25 -10.07 6.64
C GLY A 182 13.00 -8.90 7.59
N VAL A 183 12.41 -7.81 7.15
CA VAL A 183 12.30 -6.57 7.96
C VAL A 183 10.91 -6.34 8.58
N HIS A 184 9.94 -7.18 8.25
CA HIS A 184 8.57 -7.09 8.74
C HIS A 184 7.97 -8.47 9.06
N TRP A 185 7.02 -8.49 9.97
CA TRP A 185 6.17 -9.62 10.27
C TRP A 185 5.01 -9.72 9.28
N PHE A 186 4.42 -10.91 9.11
CA PHE A 186 3.29 -11.13 8.22
C PHE A 186 2.08 -10.24 8.59
N THR A 187 1.80 -10.14 9.89
CA THR A 187 0.72 -9.29 10.38
C THR A 187 0.95 -7.79 10.17
N ASP A 188 2.23 -7.32 10.11
CA ASP A 188 2.54 -5.93 9.72
C ASP A 188 2.16 -5.65 8.27
N VAL A 189 2.43 -6.62 7.38
CA VAL A 189 2.10 -6.52 5.95
C VAL A 189 0.59 -6.50 5.74
N LEU A 190 -0.15 -7.39 6.41
CA LEU A 190 -1.61 -7.41 6.35
C LEU A 190 -2.23 -6.10 6.82
N ALA A 191 -1.78 -5.58 7.97
CA ALA A 191 -2.24 -4.28 8.47
C ALA A 191 -1.89 -3.14 7.50
N GLY A 192 -0.68 -3.15 6.92
CA GLY A 192 -0.28 -2.21 5.89
C GLY A 192 -1.19 -2.25 4.67
N TRP A 193 -1.49 -3.43 4.13
CA TRP A 193 -2.41 -3.58 3.00
C TRP A 193 -3.82 -3.07 3.32
N CYS A 194 -4.31 -3.30 4.55
CA CYS A 194 -5.61 -2.75 4.97
C CYS A 194 -5.60 -1.22 4.98
N ILE A 195 -4.56 -0.60 5.57
CA ILE A 195 -4.42 0.86 5.64
C ILE A 195 -4.34 1.46 4.23
N GLY A 196 -3.46 0.93 3.38
CA GLY A 196 -3.33 1.38 1.99
C GLY A 196 -4.61 1.19 1.18
N GLY A 197 -5.31 0.06 1.37
CA GLY A 197 -6.61 -0.20 0.75
C GLY A 197 -7.69 0.80 1.16
N ILE A 198 -7.77 1.11 2.45
CA ILE A 198 -8.68 2.15 2.98
C ILE A 198 -8.34 3.51 2.34
N ALA A 199 -7.05 3.89 2.29
CA ALA A 199 -6.63 5.15 1.71
C ALA A 199 -6.98 5.25 0.21
N ALA A 200 -6.64 4.22 -0.58
CA ALA A 200 -6.95 4.18 -2.01
C ALA A 200 -8.47 4.24 -2.28
N LEU A 201 -9.26 3.41 -1.61
CA LEU A 201 -10.71 3.36 -1.80
C LEU A 201 -11.39 4.66 -1.35
N THR A 202 -10.93 5.27 -0.27
CA THR A 202 -11.43 6.58 0.18
C THR A 202 -11.15 7.65 -0.88
N ALA A 203 -9.94 7.70 -1.44
CA ALA A 203 -9.60 8.61 -2.53
C ALA A 203 -10.49 8.37 -3.76
N ILE A 204 -10.73 7.12 -4.15
CA ILE A 204 -11.60 6.75 -5.28
C ILE A 204 -13.04 7.24 -5.03
N VAL A 205 -13.60 7.00 -3.84
CA VAL A 205 -14.96 7.45 -3.48
C VAL A 205 -15.08 8.97 -3.55
N ILE A 206 -14.05 9.69 -3.07
CA ILE A 206 -14.02 11.17 -3.14
C ILE A 206 -13.98 11.64 -4.59
N LEU A 207 -13.12 11.05 -5.43
CA LEU A 207 -12.99 11.38 -6.84
C LEU A 207 -14.30 11.14 -7.61
N GLU A 208 -14.94 9.98 -7.41
CA GLU A 208 -16.22 9.67 -8.04
C GLU A 208 -17.32 10.68 -7.62
N LYS A 209 -17.36 11.07 -6.35
CA LYS A 209 -18.33 12.06 -5.86
C LYS A 209 -18.11 13.46 -6.44
N LEU A 210 -16.85 13.87 -6.62
CA LEU A 210 -16.53 15.16 -7.24
C LEU A 210 -16.94 15.19 -8.72
N GLU A 211 -16.70 14.10 -9.46
CA GLU A 211 -17.12 13.99 -10.85
C GLU A 211 -18.65 13.98 -11.00
N GLU A 212 -19.37 13.23 -10.16
CA GLU A 212 -20.85 13.21 -10.15
C GLU A 212 -21.44 14.63 -9.97
N ARG A 213 -20.80 15.46 -9.13
CA ARG A 213 -21.24 16.85 -8.93
C ARG A 213 -21.01 17.75 -10.16
N HIS A 214 -19.90 17.52 -10.88
CA HIS A 214 -19.61 18.29 -12.10
C HIS A 214 -20.51 17.91 -13.28
N GLU A 215 -21.01 16.69 -13.33
CA GLU A 215 -21.94 16.23 -14.36
C GLU A 215 -23.40 16.67 -14.10
N SER A 216 -23.71 17.09 -12.85
CA SER A 216 -25.06 17.53 -12.43
C SER A 216 -25.30 19.02 -12.53
N VAL A 217 -24.28 19.81 -12.88
CA VAL A 217 -24.33 21.28 -13.12
C VAL A 217 -24.20 21.56 -14.60
#